data_d322fc45488c9d04e474d947844b823f
#
_entry.id   d322fc45488c9d04e474d947844b823f
#
_cell.length_a   1.000
_cell.length_b   1.000
_cell.length_c   1.000
_cell.angle_alpha   90.00
_cell.angle_beta   90.00
_cell.angle_gamma   90.00
#
_symmetry.space_group_name_H-M   'P 1'
#
loop_
_entity.id
_entity.type
_entity.pdbx_description
1 polymer ?
#
loop_
_entity_poly.entity_id
_entity_poly.type
_entity_poly.pdbx_seq_one_letter_code
_entity_poly.pdbx_strand_id
1 'polypeptide(L)'
;IIKSKLYNADFVRDRTEGFDNFLKEIERQDVDHLAKVAGADKQMVKEAAIAYATAKNSMEFHGLGVTEQEQGSKTVMLIADLAMITGNIGRKGVGVNPLRGQNNVQGAADMGCQPHQGAGYFEVADEKNQKFYTEKYGVTHPTKPGLKIPQMFEAAIDKELKGLWIIGEDIVQTDPNSAHVVEAMNSLELLVVQEIFMSETAKLATVVLPGTTFLEKDGTFTNTERRIQRVNRAVPPLPGTKPDGVIVTDMMQKLGFDQPTYDADKMLKEIADVV
;
A
#
# COMPACT_ATOMS: atom_id res chain seq x y z
N ILE A 1 30.33 5.65 -5.98
CA ILE A 1 29.94 5.49 -7.39
C ILE A 1 30.37 6.73 -8.17
N ILE A 2 29.89 7.90 -7.85
CA ILE A 2 30.16 9.16 -8.59
C ILE A 2 31.65 9.49 -8.63
N LYS A 3 32.32 9.57 -7.46
CA LYS A 3 33.77 9.87 -7.37
C LYS A 3 34.64 8.88 -8.15
N SER A 4 34.21 7.64 -8.29
CA SER A 4 34.92 6.60 -9.04
C SER A 4 34.48 6.50 -10.51
N LYS A 5 33.59 7.40 -10.96
CA LYS A 5 33.03 7.42 -12.33
C LYS A 5 32.40 6.10 -12.76
N LEU A 6 31.74 5.40 -11.81
CA LEU A 6 31.07 4.13 -12.03
C LEU A 6 29.58 4.30 -12.37
N TYR A 7 29.10 5.51 -12.57
CA TYR A 7 27.75 5.78 -13.00
C TYR A 7 27.59 5.60 -14.51
N ASN A 8 26.38 5.29 -14.97
CA ASN A 8 26.04 5.13 -16.38
C ASN A 8 25.76 6.51 -17.03
N ALA A 9 26.79 7.13 -17.62
CA ALA A 9 26.69 8.47 -18.17
C ALA A 9 25.64 8.61 -19.28
N ASP A 10 25.50 7.59 -20.14
CA ASP A 10 24.51 7.60 -21.23
C ASP A 10 23.08 7.52 -20.68
N PHE A 11 22.82 6.62 -19.73
CA PHE A 11 21.52 6.54 -19.10
C PHE A 11 21.16 7.83 -18.37
N VAL A 12 22.11 8.41 -17.63
CA VAL A 12 21.90 9.67 -16.91
C VAL A 12 21.55 10.79 -17.89
N ARG A 13 22.31 10.95 -18.98
CA ARG A 13 22.05 11.98 -19.98
C ARG A 13 20.69 11.82 -20.66
N ASP A 14 20.31 10.60 -21.02
CA ASP A 14 19.18 10.35 -21.92
C ASP A 14 17.87 10.07 -21.17
N ARG A 15 17.94 9.74 -19.87
CA ARG A 15 16.81 9.18 -19.11
C ARG A 15 16.58 9.82 -17.73
N THR A 16 17.36 10.82 -17.36
CA THR A 16 17.21 11.51 -16.07
C THR A 16 17.18 13.02 -16.23
N GLU A 17 16.62 13.68 -15.25
CA GLU A 17 16.62 15.15 -15.12
C GLU A 17 17.28 15.56 -13.81
N GLY A 18 17.84 16.78 -13.76
CA GLY A 18 18.36 17.37 -12.54
C GLY A 18 19.67 16.79 -12.01
N PHE A 19 20.40 15.99 -12.80
CA PHE A 19 21.64 15.32 -12.37
C PHE A 19 22.70 16.30 -11.86
N ASP A 20 22.87 17.47 -12.47
CA ASP A 20 23.87 18.46 -12.03
C ASP A 20 23.58 19.01 -10.63
N ASN A 21 22.30 19.18 -10.28
CA ASN A 21 21.89 19.60 -8.96
C ASN A 21 22.07 18.47 -7.94
N PHE A 22 21.68 17.26 -8.30
CA PHE A 22 21.92 16.06 -7.50
C PHE A 22 23.42 15.88 -7.22
N LEU A 23 24.29 16.02 -8.22
CA LEU A 23 25.73 15.92 -8.08
C LEU A 23 26.27 16.93 -7.05
N LYS A 24 25.87 18.21 -7.16
CA LYS A 24 26.27 19.26 -6.21
C LYS A 24 25.88 18.92 -4.75
N GLU A 25 24.70 18.37 -4.53
CA GLU A 25 24.25 17.98 -3.19
C GLU A 25 25.01 16.76 -2.66
N ILE A 26 25.26 15.76 -3.50
CA ILE A 26 26.03 14.57 -3.10
C ILE A 26 27.51 14.92 -2.79
N GLU A 27 28.10 15.84 -3.54
CA GLU A 27 29.51 16.26 -3.31
C GLU A 27 29.70 17.03 -2.00
N ARG A 28 28.65 17.67 -1.47
CA ARG A 28 28.66 18.36 -0.17
C ARG A 28 28.59 17.41 1.02
N GLN A 29 28.19 16.16 0.79
CA GLN A 29 27.99 15.21 1.88
C GLN A 29 29.30 14.72 2.48
N ASP A 30 29.42 14.80 3.81
CA ASP A 30 30.51 14.20 4.57
C ASP A 30 30.25 12.71 4.80
N VAL A 31 30.88 11.87 3.99
CA VAL A 31 30.68 10.41 4.04
C VAL A 31 31.19 9.83 5.36
N ASP A 32 32.21 10.40 5.99
CA ASP A 32 32.73 9.92 7.28
C ASP A 32 31.72 10.19 8.40
N HIS A 33 31.15 11.39 8.41
CA HIS A 33 30.11 11.74 9.35
C HIS A 33 28.86 10.85 9.15
N LEU A 34 28.40 10.69 7.91
CA LEU A 34 27.21 9.86 7.60
C LEU A 34 27.40 8.40 7.99
N ALA A 35 28.57 7.81 7.71
CA ALA A 35 28.87 6.42 8.09
C ALA A 35 28.86 6.27 9.63
N LYS A 36 29.42 7.23 10.35
CA LYS A 36 29.42 7.25 11.83
C LYS A 36 28.00 7.35 12.39
N VAL A 37 27.17 8.25 11.87
CA VAL A 37 25.77 8.40 12.30
C VAL A 37 24.95 7.15 12.01
N ALA A 38 25.18 6.54 10.85
CA ALA A 38 24.50 5.30 10.45
C ALA A 38 25.02 4.05 11.21
N GLY A 39 26.11 4.15 11.96
CA GLY A 39 26.76 2.99 12.56
C GLY A 39 27.31 2.00 11.54
N ALA A 40 27.61 2.45 10.32
CA ALA A 40 28.06 1.63 9.21
C ALA A 40 29.58 1.70 9.01
N ASP A 41 30.19 0.56 8.67
CA ASP A 41 31.60 0.56 8.26
C ASP A 41 31.77 1.20 6.88
N LYS A 42 32.52 2.31 6.81
CA LYS A 42 32.74 3.06 5.58
C LYS A 42 33.34 2.24 4.46
N GLN A 43 34.25 1.33 4.77
CA GLN A 43 34.90 0.50 3.76
C GLN A 43 33.92 -0.52 3.17
N MET A 44 33.08 -1.14 4.01
CA MET A 44 32.01 -2.03 3.56
C MET A 44 30.98 -1.29 2.69
N VAL A 45 30.58 -0.08 3.06
CA VAL A 45 29.68 0.74 2.24
C VAL A 45 30.28 1.03 0.87
N LYS A 46 31.59 1.37 0.82
CA LYS A 46 32.31 1.59 -0.44
C LYS A 46 32.35 0.33 -1.31
N GLU A 47 32.66 -0.81 -0.72
CA GLU A 47 32.72 -2.10 -1.43
C GLU A 47 31.35 -2.49 -1.98
N ALA A 48 30.29 -2.35 -1.18
CA ALA A 48 28.92 -2.59 -1.62
C ALA A 48 28.51 -1.67 -2.78
N ALA A 49 28.85 -0.39 -2.71
CA ALA A 49 28.57 0.58 -3.78
C ALA A 49 29.30 0.24 -5.08
N ILE A 50 30.57 -0.20 -4.99
CA ILE A 50 31.33 -0.64 -6.15
C ILE A 50 30.73 -1.93 -6.74
N ALA A 51 30.44 -2.93 -5.90
CA ALA A 51 29.85 -4.19 -6.33
C ALA A 51 28.51 -3.96 -7.04
N TYR A 52 27.66 -3.09 -6.47
CA TYR A 52 26.39 -2.72 -7.07
C TYR A 52 26.57 -2.05 -8.45
N ALA A 53 27.44 -1.07 -8.55
CA ALA A 53 27.63 -0.28 -9.76
C ALA A 53 28.36 -1.03 -10.89
N THR A 54 29.20 -2.03 -10.57
CA THR A 54 29.99 -2.79 -11.55
C THR A 54 29.37 -4.10 -11.97
N ALA A 55 28.35 -4.57 -11.27
CA ALA A 55 27.62 -5.76 -11.66
C ALA A 55 26.86 -5.53 -12.99
N LYS A 56 26.76 -6.57 -13.80
CA LYS A 56 25.99 -6.53 -15.05
C LYS A 56 24.53 -6.15 -14.83
N ASN A 57 23.92 -6.69 -13.78
CA ASN A 57 22.56 -6.42 -13.32
C ASN A 57 22.57 -6.30 -11.81
N SER A 58 21.93 -5.27 -11.30
CA SER A 58 21.72 -5.07 -9.86
C SER A 58 20.26 -4.76 -9.57
N MET A 59 19.76 -5.22 -8.45
CA MET A 59 18.43 -4.94 -7.93
C MET A 59 18.51 -4.41 -6.51
N GLU A 60 17.59 -3.56 -6.16
CA GLU A 60 17.34 -3.16 -4.78
C GLU A 60 16.05 -3.74 -4.29
N PHE A 61 16.07 -4.21 -3.05
CA PHE A 61 14.90 -4.63 -2.32
C PHE A 61 14.83 -3.82 -1.03
N HIS A 62 13.70 -3.21 -0.78
CA HIS A 62 13.44 -2.49 0.46
C HIS A 62 12.02 -2.76 0.94
N GLY A 63 11.78 -2.57 2.22
CA GLY A 63 10.49 -2.79 2.84
C GLY A 63 10.17 -1.72 3.87
N LEU A 64 9.37 -2.06 4.86
CA LEU A 64 8.81 -1.15 5.86
C LEU A 64 9.89 -0.48 6.73
N GLY A 65 11.00 -1.16 6.98
CA GLY A 65 12.16 -0.56 7.69
C GLY A 65 12.75 0.68 7.01
N VAL A 66 12.51 0.85 5.70
CA VAL A 66 12.87 2.06 4.94
C VAL A 66 11.69 3.04 4.88
N THR A 67 10.48 2.55 4.59
CA THR A 67 9.33 3.40 4.27
C THR A 67 8.62 3.96 5.49
N GLU A 68 8.62 3.25 6.61
CA GLU A 68 7.96 3.66 7.86
C GLU A 68 8.91 4.44 8.79
N GLN A 69 9.65 5.36 8.19
CA GLN A 69 10.53 6.30 8.89
C GLN A 69 10.11 7.74 8.59
N GLU A 70 10.43 8.68 9.45
CA GLU A 70 10.13 10.10 9.25
C GLU A 70 10.59 10.61 7.87
N GLN A 71 11.74 10.13 7.39
CA GLN A 71 12.31 10.47 6.08
C GLN A 71 12.11 9.35 5.03
N GLY A 72 11.15 8.44 5.24
CA GLY A 72 10.93 7.27 4.40
C GLY A 72 10.79 7.60 2.91
N SER A 73 9.99 8.59 2.56
CA SER A 73 9.82 9.02 1.15
C SER A 73 11.14 9.47 0.51
N LYS A 74 11.95 10.25 1.23
CA LYS A 74 13.27 10.71 0.74
C LYS A 74 14.24 9.53 0.59
N THR A 75 14.20 8.58 1.51
CA THR A 75 15.05 7.38 1.43
C THR A 75 14.70 6.53 0.21
N VAL A 76 13.40 6.34 -0.09
CA VAL A 76 12.95 5.64 -1.29
C VAL A 76 13.38 6.38 -2.56
N MET A 77 13.31 7.72 -2.59
CA MET A 77 13.82 8.52 -3.70
C MET A 77 15.33 8.31 -3.91
N LEU A 78 16.13 8.31 -2.83
CA LEU A 78 17.59 8.04 -2.92
C LEU A 78 17.89 6.62 -3.42
N ILE A 79 17.08 5.62 -3.08
CA ILE A 79 17.19 4.26 -3.62
C ILE A 79 16.89 4.27 -5.12
N ALA A 80 15.86 4.97 -5.56
CA ALA A 80 15.54 5.13 -6.96
C ALA A 80 16.65 5.87 -7.73
N ASP A 81 17.21 6.94 -7.14
CA ASP A 81 18.35 7.67 -7.70
C ASP A 81 19.57 6.77 -7.88
N LEU A 82 19.85 5.87 -6.92
CA LEU A 82 20.95 4.91 -7.03
C LEU A 82 20.76 3.98 -8.24
N ALA A 83 19.54 3.47 -8.45
CA ALA A 83 19.22 2.65 -9.61
C ALA A 83 19.33 3.43 -10.91
N MET A 84 18.87 4.69 -10.94
CA MET A 84 18.93 5.55 -12.12
C MET A 84 20.37 5.89 -12.51
N ILE A 85 21.20 6.35 -11.57
CA ILE A 85 22.58 6.72 -11.90
C ILE A 85 23.45 5.55 -12.37
N THR A 86 23.06 4.32 -12.03
CA THR A 86 23.76 3.10 -12.47
C THR A 86 23.10 2.44 -13.68
N GLY A 87 21.95 2.96 -14.14
CA GLY A 87 21.21 2.40 -15.28
C GLY A 87 20.55 1.04 -14.97
N ASN A 88 20.27 0.77 -13.69
CA ASN A 88 19.61 -0.47 -13.24
C ASN A 88 18.08 -0.35 -13.26
N ILE A 89 17.53 0.22 -14.34
CA ILE A 89 16.09 0.37 -14.58
C ILE A 89 15.76 0.00 -16.02
N GLY A 90 14.56 -0.56 -16.26
CA GLY A 90 13.96 -0.74 -17.58
C GLY A 90 14.50 -1.93 -18.40
N ARG A 91 15.22 -2.86 -17.79
CA ARG A 91 15.68 -4.09 -18.43
C ARG A 91 15.53 -5.31 -17.52
N LYS A 92 15.56 -6.49 -18.10
CA LYS A 92 15.39 -7.74 -17.34
C LYS A 92 16.49 -7.93 -16.30
N GLY A 93 16.10 -8.25 -15.08
CA GLY A 93 17.00 -8.55 -13.97
C GLY A 93 17.58 -7.33 -13.28
N VAL A 94 16.92 -6.17 -13.36
CA VAL A 94 17.25 -4.95 -12.63
C VAL A 94 16.00 -4.28 -12.10
N GLY A 95 16.11 -3.37 -11.17
CA GLY A 95 15.02 -2.52 -10.70
C GLY A 95 15.03 -2.23 -9.22
N VAL A 96 14.12 -1.36 -8.83
CA VAL A 96 13.79 -1.04 -7.44
C VAL A 96 12.53 -1.82 -7.07
N ASN A 97 12.62 -2.66 -6.05
CA ASN A 97 11.58 -3.62 -5.71
C ASN A 97 11.14 -3.42 -4.26
N PRO A 98 10.09 -2.63 -4.02
CA PRO A 98 9.51 -2.52 -2.69
C PRO A 98 8.84 -3.85 -2.32
N LEU A 99 9.32 -4.47 -1.24
CA LEU A 99 8.70 -5.67 -0.67
C LEU A 99 7.54 -5.25 0.21
N ARG A 100 6.35 -5.70 -0.14
CA ARG A 100 5.14 -5.43 0.64
C ARG A 100 5.11 -6.31 1.89
N GLY A 101 4.61 -5.77 3.01
CA GLY A 101 4.55 -6.49 4.28
C GLY A 101 3.37 -7.46 4.34
N GLN A 102 2.17 -6.96 4.12
CA GLN A 102 0.95 -7.75 4.22
C GLN A 102 0.71 -8.57 2.96
N ASN A 103 0.00 -9.68 3.16
CA ASN A 103 -0.47 -10.51 2.07
C ASN A 103 -1.51 -9.75 1.23
N ASN A 104 -1.30 -9.68 -0.08
CA ASN A 104 -2.16 -8.97 -1.03
C ASN A 104 -2.31 -7.43 -0.83
N VAL A 105 -1.40 -6.78 -0.11
CA VAL A 105 -1.45 -5.31 0.00
C VAL A 105 -1.32 -4.61 -1.36
N GLN A 106 -0.58 -5.20 -2.29
CA GLN A 106 -0.48 -4.70 -3.66
C GLN A 106 -1.85 -4.77 -4.36
N GLY A 107 -2.55 -5.89 -4.26
CA GLY A 107 -3.89 -6.04 -4.84
C GLY A 107 -4.93 -5.12 -4.18
N ALA A 108 -4.85 -4.90 -2.88
CA ALA A 108 -5.71 -3.94 -2.20
C ALA A 108 -5.51 -2.51 -2.75
N ALA A 109 -4.26 -2.08 -2.94
CA ALA A 109 -3.96 -0.78 -3.54
C ALA A 109 -4.44 -0.71 -5.00
N ASP A 110 -4.22 -1.77 -5.80
CA ASP A 110 -4.67 -1.85 -7.19
C ASP A 110 -6.20 -1.73 -7.31
N MET A 111 -6.94 -2.19 -6.29
CA MET A 111 -8.42 -2.11 -6.23
C MET A 111 -8.95 -0.84 -5.57
N GLY A 112 -8.10 0.12 -5.26
CA GLY A 112 -8.54 1.42 -4.75
C GLY A 112 -8.86 1.43 -3.26
N CYS A 113 -8.26 0.56 -2.45
CA CYS A 113 -8.32 0.66 -0.98
C CYS A 113 -7.45 1.83 -0.49
N GLN A 114 -7.74 3.03 -1.03
CA GLN A 114 -7.05 4.29 -0.74
C GLN A 114 -8.06 5.45 -0.76
N PRO A 115 -7.90 6.47 0.08
CA PRO A 115 -8.90 7.52 0.19
C PRO A 115 -8.98 8.44 -1.04
N HIS A 116 -7.96 8.49 -1.87
CA HIS A 116 -7.86 9.43 -3.00
C HIS A 116 -7.93 8.75 -4.38
N GLN A 117 -7.89 7.42 -4.43
CA GLN A 117 -7.89 6.67 -5.68
C GLN A 117 -8.88 5.52 -5.63
N GLY A 118 -9.55 5.28 -6.74
CA GLY A 118 -10.36 4.09 -7.00
C GLY A 118 -9.53 2.98 -7.64
N ALA A 119 -10.21 1.90 -8.07
CA ALA A 119 -9.59 0.80 -8.77
C ALA A 119 -8.76 1.29 -9.97
N GLY A 120 -7.60 0.69 -10.21
CA GLY A 120 -6.67 1.10 -11.28
C GLY A 120 -5.96 2.44 -11.03
N TYR A 121 -5.93 2.90 -9.79
CA TYR A 121 -5.33 4.20 -9.40
C TYR A 121 -6.03 5.42 -10.02
N PHE A 122 -7.29 5.31 -10.36
CA PHE A 122 -8.06 6.44 -10.88
C PHE A 122 -8.35 7.44 -9.77
N GLU A 123 -7.87 8.68 -9.95
CA GLU A 123 -8.04 9.76 -8.98
C GLU A 123 -9.54 10.06 -8.76
N VAL A 124 -9.97 10.07 -7.48
CA VAL A 124 -11.37 10.38 -7.09
C VAL A 124 -11.77 11.80 -7.48
N ALA A 125 -10.83 12.75 -7.44
CA ALA A 125 -11.10 14.14 -7.76
C ALA A 125 -11.16 14.45 -9.28
N ASP A 126 -10.82 13.51 -10.17
CA ASP A 126 -10.85 13.70 -11.61
C ASP A 126 -12.29 13.54 -12.14
N GLU A 127 -12.81 14.57 -12.81
CA GLU A 127 -14.19 14.60 -13.34
C GLU A 127 -14.48 13.49 -14.35
N LYS A 128 -13.49 13.06 -15.15
CA LYS A 128 -13.67 11.96 -16.12
C LYS A 128 -13.88 10.65 -15.40
N ASN A 129 -13.10 10.41 -14.33
CA ASN A 129 -13.21 9.20 -13.52
C ASN A 129 -14.55 9.19 -12.76
N GLN A 130 -14.98 10.31 -12.21
CA GLN A 130 -16.28 10.45 -11.55
C GLN A 130 -17.43 10.12 -12.51
N LYS A 131 -17.38 10.66 -13.71
CA LYS A 131 -18.38 10.39 -14.75
C LYS A 131 -18.38 8.91 -15.13
N PHE A 132 -17.19 8.33 -15.39
CA PHE A 132 -17.05 6.92 -15.76
C PHE A 132 -17.65 5.99 -14.68
N TYR A 133 -17.32 6.18 -13.41
CA TYR A 133 -17.82 5.35 -12.33
C TYR A 133 -19.32 5.56 -12.08
N THR A 134 -19.81 6.82 -12.20
CA THR A 134 -21.23 7.12 -12.07
C THR A 134 -22.04 6.43 -13.18
N GLU A 135 -21.56 6.46 -14.42
CA GLU A 135 -22.20 5.78 -15.54
C GLU A 135 -22.13 4.24 -15.40
N LYS A 136 -20.98 3.72 -14.93
CA LYS A 136 -20.77 2.27 -14.80
C LYS A 136 -21.62 1.65 -13.70
N TYR A 137 -21.76 2.30 -12.56
CA TYR A 137 -22.42 1.77 -11.37
C TYR A 137 -23.80 2.38 -11.07
N GLY A 138 -24.23 3.39 -11.81
CA GLY A 138 -25.54 4.02 -11.63
C GLY A 138 -25.70 4.81 -10.32
N VAL A 139 -24.59 5.14 -9.65
CA VAL A 139 -24.59 5.90 -8.40
C VAL A 139 -23.66 7.10 -8.50
N THR A 140 -23.98 8.19 -7.80
CA THR A 140 -23.11 9.36 -7.77
C THR A 140 -21.80 9.03 -7.07
N HIS A 141 -20.71 9.18 -7.78
CA HIS A 141 -19.37 8.95 -7.24
C HIS A 141 -18.92 10.15 -6.39
N PRO A 142 -18.17 9.92 -5.28
CA PRO A 142 -17.57 11.01 -4.51
C PRO A 142 -16.70 11.92 -5.36
N THR A 143 -16.76 13.24 -5.08
CA THR A 143 -15.97 14.25 -5.82
C THR A 143 -14.71 14.71 -5.08
N LYS A 144 -14.55 14.26 -3.85
CA LYS A 144 -13.40 14.59 -2.99
C LYS A 144 -12.78 13.33 -2.43
N PRO A 145 -11.45 13.31 -2.24
CA PRO A 145 -10.78 12.25 -1.50
C PRO A 145 -11.38 12.06 -0.11
N GLY A 146 -11.42 10.81 0.35
CA GLY A 146 -11.78 10.48 1.72
C GLY A 146 -10.70 10.86 2.73
N LEU A 147 -11.00 10.67 4.01
CA LEU A 147 -10.05 10.89 5.10
C LEU A 147 -8.97 9.80 5.11
N LYS A 148 -7.76 10.18 5.50
CA LYS A 148 -6.70 9.23 5.89
C LYS A 148 -6.90 8.79 7.33
N ILE A 149 -6.30 7.66 7.72
CA ILE A 149 -6.49 7.05 9.06
C ILE A 149 -6.32 8.06 10.21
N PRO A 150 -5.22 8.85 10.31
CA PRO A 150 -5.12 9.83 11.38
C PRO A 150 -6.24 10.88 11.38
N GLN A 151 -6.69 11.31 10.19
CA GLN A 151 -7.81 12.25 10.07
C GLN A 151 -9.16 11.63 10.47
N MET A 152 -9.33 10.30 10.26
CA MET A 152 -10.51 9.59 10.74
C MET A 152 -10.58 9.58 12.26
N PHE A 153 -9.44 9.44 12.95
CA PHE A 153 -9.38 9.47 14.41
C PHE A 153 -9.78 10.85 14.95
N GLU A 154 -9.19 11.92 14.40
CA GLU A 154 -9.58 13.29 14.79
C GLU A 154 -11.06 13.53 14.55
N ALA A 155 -11.57 13.21 13.36
CA ALA A 155 -12.98 13.38 13.02
C ALA A 155 -13.93 12.57 13.91
N ALA A 156 -13.50 11.40 14.42
CA ALA A 156 -14.26 10.61 15.36
C ALA A 156 -14.33 11.31 16.75
N ILE A 157 -13.21 11.82 17.24
CA ILE A 157 -13.12 12.57 18.50
C ILE A 157 -13.97 13.84 18.43
N ASP A 158 -13.89 14.56 17.31
CA ASP A 158 -14.67 15.77 17.05
C ASP A 158 -16.17 15.50 16.74
N LYS A 159 -16.60 14.22 16.73
CA LYS A 159 -17.97 13.79 16.44
C LYS A 159 -18.45 14.09 15.00
N GLU A 160 -17.53 14.39 14.11
CA GLU A 160 -17.82 14.56 12.67
C GLU A 160 -17.97 13.20 11.98
N LEU A 161 -17.12 12.22 12.34
CA LEU A 161 -17.25 10.82 11.93
C LEU A 161 -18.02 10.03 12.98
N LYS A 162 -19.18 9.49 12.61
CA LYS A 162 -20.10 8.81 13.54
C LYS A 162 -19.99 7.29 13.50
N GLY A 163 -19.61 6.75 12.37
CA GLY A 163 -19.48 5.31 12.16
C GLY A 163 -18.23 4.94 11.42
N LEU A 164 -17.61 3.81 11.77
CA LEU A 164 -16.44 3.26 11.10
C LEU A 164 -16.62 1.74 10.94
N TRP A 165 -16.24 1.24 9.78
CA TRP A 165 -16.15 -0.19 9.50
C TRP A 165 -14.69 -0.55 9.23
N ILE A 166 -14.10 -1.37 10.08
CA ILE A 166 -12.72 -1.84 10.02
C ILE A 166 -12.73 -3.28 9.54
N ILE A 167 -11.90 -3.58 8.56
CA ILE A 167 -11.83 -4.91 7.94
C ILE A 167 -10.38 -5.42 8.00
N GLY A 168 -10.14 -6.45 8.82
CA GLY A 168 -8.88 -7.18 8.88
C GLY A 168 -7.70 -6.35 9.41
N GLU A 169 -7.93 -5.45 10.36
CA GLU A 169 -6.91 -4.57 10.93
C GLU A 169 -7.13 -4.38 12.44
N ASP A 170 -6.09 -4.57 13.25
CA ASP A 170 -6.08 -4.28 14.68
C ASP A 170 -5.44 -2.92 14.98
N ILE A 171 -6.15 -1.84 14.62
CA ILE A 171 -5.63 -0.47 14.69
C ILE A 171 -5.22 -0.02 16.09
N VAL A 172 -5.77 -0.61 17.15
CA VAL A 172 -5.34 -0.33 18.53
C VAL A 172 -3.90 -0.76 18.76
N GLN A 173 -3.42 -1.80 18.05
CA GLN A 173 -2.06 -2.29 18.18
C GLN A 173 -1.12 -1.75 17.10
N THR A 174 -1.62 -1.48 15.90
CA THR A 174 -0.78 -1.16 14.74
C THR A 174 -0.57 0.33 14.53
N ASP A 175 -1.52 1.18 14.94
CA ASP A 175 -1.37 2.62 14.81
C ASP A 175 -0.62 3.25 15.99
N PRO A 176 0.19 4.29 15.73
CA PRO A 176 0.88 5.02 16.79
C PRO A 176 -0.10 5.68 17.78
N ASN A 177 0.31 5.83 19.05
CA ASN A 177 -0.48 6.44 20.11
C ASN A 177 -1.80 5.70 20.39
N SER A 178 -1.70 4.43 20.84
CA SER A 178 -2.84 3.56 21.11
C SER A 178 -3.91 4.18 22.03
N ALA A 179 -3.53 5.06 22.98
CA ALA A 179 -4.51 5.75 23.83
C ALA A 179 -5.43 6.68 23.02
N HIS A 180 -4.88 7.40 22.07
CA HIS A 180 -5.62 8.26 21.14
C HIS A 180 -6.53 7.45 20.21
N VAL A 181 -6.04 6.31 19.71
CA VAL A 181 -6.86 5.38 18.91
C VAL A 181 -8.06 4.87 19.70
N VAL A 182 -7.84 4.43 20.94
CA VAL A 182 -8.93 3.97 21.83
C VAL A 182 -9.94 5.08 22.10
N GLU A 183 -9.49 6.31 22.33
CA GLU A 183 -10.37 7.48 22.49
C GLU A 183 -11.21 7.71 21.23
N ALA A 184 -10.60 7.68 20.04
CA ALA A 184 -11.30 7.82 18.79
C ALA A 184 -12.37 6.73 18.58
N MET A 185 -12.02 5.46 18.83
CA MET A 185 -12.96 4.34 18.70
C MET A 185 -14.14 4.44 19.66
N ASN A 186 -13.90 4.83 20.90
CA ASN A 186 -14.96 5.04 21.90
C ASN A 186 -15.82 6.28 21.62
N SER A 187 -15.36 7.16 20.75
CA SER A 187 -16.09 8.37 20.34
C SER A 187 -17.14 8.11 19.26
N LEU A 188 -17.06 6.98 18.57
CA LEU A 188 -17.99 6.61 17.50
C LEU A 188 -19.38 6.19 18.03
N GLU A 189 -20.43 6.48 17.28
CA GLU A 189 -21.79 5.96 17.52
C GLU A 189 -21.92 4.50 17.06
N LEU A 190 -21.15 4.10 16.03
CA LEU A 190 -21.14 2.74 15.48
C LEU A 190 -19.72 2.34 15.08
N LEU A 191 -19.18 1.31 15.70
CA LEU A 191 -17.94 0.68 15.31
C LEU A 191 -18.24 -0.76 14.88
N VAL A 192 -18.05 -1.05 13.58
CA VAL A 192 -18.14 -2.40 13.01
C VAL A 192 -16.73 -2.91 12.78
N VAL A 193 -16.41 -4.07 13.31
CA VAL A 193 -15.10 -4.72 13.09
C VAL A 193 -15.32 -6.09 12.45
N GLN A 194 -14.76 -6.26 11.26
CA GLN A 194 -14.77 -7.54 10.54
C GLN A 194 -13.38 -8.15 10.68
N GLU A 195 -13.28 -9.24 11.42
CA GLU A 195 -12.00 -9.80 11.84
C GLU A 195 -12.09 -11.32 11.99
N ILE A 196 -10.95 -12.00 11.94
CA ILE A 196 -10.80 -13.44 12.17
C ILE A 196 -10.51 -13.80 13.63
N PHE A 197 -10.02 -12.83 14.41
CA PHE A 197 -9.75 -12.97 15.84
C PHE A 197 -10.46 -11.88 16.64
N MET A 198 -10.67 -12.13 17.93
CA MET A 198 -11.14 -11.11 18.88
C MET A 198 -9.94 -10.22 19.27
N SER A 199 -9.53 -9.33 18.35
CA SER A 199 -8.44 -8.37 18.52
C SER A 199 -8.77 -7.29 19.55
N GLU A 200 -7.78 -6.46 19.92
CA GLU A 200 -8.04 -5.33 20.85
C GLU A 200 -9.03 -4.33 20.24
N THR A 201 -8.96 -4.09 18.94
CA THR A 201 -9.94 -3.28 18.22
C THR A 201 -11.33 -3.92 18.23
N ALA A 202 -11.42 -5.25 17.99
CA ALA A 202 -12.69 -5.96 18.00
C ALA A 202 -13.39 -5.94 19.37
N LYS A 203 -12.64 -5.86 20.47
CA LYS A 203 -13.20 -5.73 21.83
C LYS A 203 -13.93 -4.40 22.06
N LEU A 204 -13.61 -3.36 21.30
CA LEU A 204 -14.26 -2.05 21.36
C LEU A 204 -15.48 -1.95 20.43
N ALA A 205 -15.69 -2.93 19.55
CA ALA A 205 -16.69 -2.86 18.50
C ALA A 205 -18.12 -2.88 19.02
N THR A 206 -18.99 -2.10 18.38
CA THR A 206 -20.44 -2.22 18.54
C THR A 206 -20.95 -3.52 17.94
N VAL A 207 -20.36 -3.91 16.78
CA VAL A 207 -20.70 -5.16 16.06
C VAL A 207 -19.42 -5.81 15.57
N VAL A 208 -19.27 -7.11 15.79
CA VAL A 208 -18.19 -7.92 15.22
C VAL A 208 -18.77 -8.82 14.13
N LEU A 209 -18.18 -8.79 12.95
CA LEU A 209 -18.51 -9.65 11.80
C LEU A 209 -17.40 -10.69 11.63
N PRO A 210 -17.64 -11.97 11.90
CA PRO A 210 -16.62 -13.00 11.78
C PRO A 210 -16.25 -13.24 10.31
N GLY A 211 -15.03 -12.86 9.94
CA GLY A 211 -14.44 -13.08 8.62
C GLY A 211 -13.79 -14.45 8.49
N THR A 212 -13.19 -14.72 7.32
CA THR A 212 -12.45 -15.94 7.04
C THR A 212 -11.00 -15.64 6.66
N THR A 213 -10.12 -16.61 6.90
CA THR A 213 -8.74 -16.57 6.39
C THR A 213 -8.71 -16.73 4.86
N PHE A 214 -7.56 -16.45 4.25
CA PHE A 214 -7.37 -16.69 2.81
C PHE A 214 -7.41 -18.18 2.43
N LEU A 215 -7.20 -19.09 3.39
CA LEU A 215 -7.31 -20.54 3.16
C LEU A 215 -8.78 -21.02 2.99
N GLU A 216 -9.73 -20.21 3.43
CA GLU A 216 -11.15 -20.53 3.50
C GLU A 216 -11.98 -19.86 2.40
N LYS A 217 -11.32 -19.14 1.47
CA LYS A 217 -11.99 -18.40 0.38
C LYS A 217 -11.25 -18.50 -0.94
N ASP A 218 -11.95 -18.28 -2.04
CA ASP A 218 -11.41 -18.13 -3.38
C ASP A 218 -11.19 -16.65 -3.70
N GLY A 219 -10.18 -16.36 -4.56
CA GLY A 219 -9.89 -15.01 -4.99
C GLY A 219 -8.59 -14.90 -5.75
N THR A 220 -7.99 -13.72 -5.72
CA THR A 220 -6.67 -13.46 -6.30
C THR A 220 -5.81 -12.64 -5.38
N PHE A 221 -4.50 -12.85 -5.45
CA PHE A 221 -3.48 -12.01 -4.82
C PHE A 221 -2.57 -11.43 -5.88
N THR A 222 -2.19 -10.17 -5.71
CA THR A 222 -1.17 -9.54 -6.54
C THR A 222 0.14 -9.49 -5.76
N ASN A 223 1.19 -10.09 -6.33
CA ASN A 223 2.51 -10.12 -5.70
C ASN A 223 3.33 -8.84 -6.00
N THR A 224 4.55 -8.77 -5.47
CA THR A 224 5.48 -7.64 -5.67
C THR A 224 5.84 -7.40 -7.14
N GLU A 225 5.84 -8.44 -7.97
CA GLU A 225 6.04 -8.32 -9.42
C GLU A 225 4.80 -7.82 -10.17
N ARG A 226 3.73 -7.47 -9.44
CA ARG A 226 2.40 -7.13 -9.98
C ARG A 226 1.75 -8.27 -10.78
N ARG A 227 2.11 -9.49 -10.44
CA ARG A 227 1.49 -10.67 -11.01
C ARG A 227 0.25 -11.06 -10.20
N ILE A 228 -0.90 -11.09 -10.85
CA ILE A 228 -2.14 -11.58 -10.28
C ILE A 228 -2.11 -13.11 -10.26
N GLN A 229 -2.30 -13.69 -9.08
CA GLN A 229 -2.23 -15.14 -8.85
C GLN A 229 -3.54 -15.63 -8.25
N ARG A 230 -4.02 -16.76 -8.74
CA ARG A 230 -5.22 -17.40 -8.21
C ARG A 230 -4.98 -17.94 -6.80
N VAL A 231 -5.90 -17.67 -5.91
CA VAL A 231 -6.01 -18.29 -4.58
C VAL A 231 -7.23 -19.18 -4.58
N ASN A 232 -7.03 -20.48 -4.35
CA ASN A 232 -8.11 -21.44 -4.25
C ASN A 232 -8.32 -21.80 -2.78
N ARG A 233 -9.57 -21.92 -2.40
CA ARG A 233 -9.95 -22.37 -1.07
C ARG A 233 -9.35 -23.74 -0.77
N ALA A 234 -8.63 -23.86 0.33
CA ALA A 234 -7.99 -25.10 0.77
C ALA A 234 -8.82 -25.85 1.82
N VAL A 235 -9.57 -25.12 2.65
CA VAL A 235 -10.41 -25.68 3.71
C VAL A 235 -11.78 -24.98 3.74
N PRO A 236 -12.84 -25.63 4.23
CA PRO A 236 -14.14 -24.95 4.38
C PRO A 236 -14.06 -23.86 5.43
N PRO A 237 -14.87 -22.79 5.29
CA PRO A 237 -15.02 -21.78 6.35
C PRO A 237 -15.47 -22.41 7.66
N LEU A 238 -15.02 -21.85 8.79
CA LEU A 238 -15.53 -22.23 10.10
C LEU A 238 -17.02 -21.90 10.23
N PRO A 239 -17.82 -22.72 10.94
CA PRO A 239 -19.23 -22.42 11.16
C PRO A 239 -19.43 -21.04 11.79
N GLY A 240 -20.32 -20.25 11.21
CA GLY A 240 -20.64 -18.89 11.67
C GLY A 240 -19.74 -17.79 11.08
N THR A 241 -18.72 -18.13 10.26
CA THR A 241 -17.90 -17.15 9.53
C THR A 241 -18.33 -17.03 8.09
N LYS A 242 -17.99 -15.90 7.44
CA LYS A 242 -18.20 -15.68 6.00
C LYS A 242 -16.98 -15.06 5.34
N PRO A 243 -16.66 -15.41 4.09
CA PRO A 243 -15.68 -14.69 3.28
C PRO A 243 -16.00 -13.19 3.20
N ASP A 244 -14.96 -12.35 3.23
CA ASP A 244 -15.12 -10.89 3.25
C ASP A 244 -15.98 -10.36 2.09
N GLY A 245 -15.77 -10.86 0.88
CA GLY A 245 -16.60 -10.49 -0.27
C GLY A 245 -18.07 -10.83 -0.11
N VAL A 246 -18.41 -11.94 0.57
CA VAL A 246 -19.79 -12.30 0.90
C VAL A 246 -20.38 -11.32 1.92
N ILE A 247 -19.62 -10.95 2.97
CA ILE A 247 -20.08 -9.99 3.98
C ILE A 247 -20.38 -8.64 3.32
N VAL A 248 -19.47 -8.16 2.48
CA VAL A 248 -19.63 -6.88 1.76
C VAL A 248 -20.85 -6.93 0.84
N THR A 249 -21.02 -8.00 0.05
CA THR A 249 -22.16 -8.15 -0.86
C THR A 249 -23.48 -8.24 -0.10
N ASP A 250 -23.54 -9.02 0.98
CA ASP A 250 -24.71 -9.10 1.85
C ASP A 250 -25.09 -7.73 2.43
N MET A 251 -24.09 -6.93 2.81
CA MET A 251 -24.32 -5.57 3.32
C MET A 251 -24.87 -4.65 2.22
N MET A 252 -24.28 -4.70 1.01
CA MET A 252 -24.79 -3.93 -0.13
C MET A 252 -26.26 -4.24 -0.41
N GLN A 253 -26.64 -5.52 -0.46
CA GLN A 253 -28.03 -5.94 -0.67
C GLN A 253 -28.96 -5.41 0.45
N LYS A 254 -28.52 -5.46 1.72
CA LYS A 254 -29.29 -4.92 2.86
C LYS A 254 -29.45 -3.39 2.81
N LEU A 255 -28.52 -2.69 2.21
CA LEU A 255 -28.59 -1.25 1.97
C LEU A 255 -29.38 -0.87 0.71
N GLY A 256 -29.95 -1.84 0.00
CA GLY A 256 -30.81 -1.62 -1.15
C GLY A 256 -30.09 -1.57 -2.50
N PHE A 257 -28.81 -1.95 -2.55
CA PHE A 257 -28.10 -2.13 -3.81
C PHE A 257 -28.36 -3.55 -4.35
N ASP A 258 -28.82 -3.63 -5.58
CA ASP A 258 -29.05 -4.91 -6.26
C ASP A 258 -27.70 -5.51 -6.71
N GLN A 259 -27.13 -6.32 -5.85
CA GLN A 259 -25.86 -7.01 -6.10
C GLN A 259 -26.10 -8.53 -6.16
N PRO A 260 -25.51 -9.24 -7.14
CA PRO A 260 -25.56 -10.69 -7.16
C PRO A 260 -24.77 -11.28 -5.97
N THR A 261 -25.03 -12.53 -5.64
CA THR A 261 -24.21 -13.26 -4.67
C THR A 261 -22.73 -13.19 -5.07
N TYR A 262 -21.85 -12.98 -4.09
CA TYR A 262 -20.41 -12.88 -4.32
C TYR A 262 -19.86 -14.11 -5.06
N ASP A 263 -19.10 -13.83 -6.12
CA ASP A 263 -18.39 -14.81 -6.94
C ASP A 263 -17.04 -14.18 -7.34
N ALA A 264 -15.95 -14.77 -6.89
CA ALA A 264 -14.61 -14.22 -7.10
C ALA A 264 -14.21 -14.09 -8.58
N ASP A 265 -14.66 -15.02 -9.43
CA ASP A 265 -14.35 -15.01 -10.87
C ASP A 265 -15.12 -13.90 -11.60
N LYS A 266 -16.38 -13.69 -11.22
CA LYS A 266 -17.16 -12.58 -11.76
C LYS A 266 -16.63 -11.23 -11.33
N MET A 267 -16.19 -11.10 -10.06
CA MET A 267 -15.55 -9.88 -9.57
C MET A 267 -14.26 -9.59 -10.32
N LEU A 268 -13.40 -10.60 -10.54
CA LEU A 268 -12.18 -10.40 -11.31
C LEU A 268 -12.45 -9.97 -12.75
N LYS A 269 -13.50 -10.52 -13.39
CA LYS A 269 -13.90 -10.11 -14.72
C LYS A 269 -14.40 -8.66 -14.74
N GLU A 270 -15.22 -8.26 -13.77
CA GLU A 270 -15.69 -6.89 -13.64
C GLU A 270 -14.51 -5.92 -13.43
N ILE A 271 -13.53 -6.28 -12.60
CA ILE A 271 -12.31 -5.50 -12.42
C ILE A 271 -11.58 -5.31 -13.75
N ALA A 272 -11.41 -6.39 -14.54
CA ALA A 272 -10.76 -6.31 -15.85
C ALA A 272 -11.53 -5.47 -16.88
N ASP A 273 -12.83 -5.30 -16.69
CA ASP A 273 -13.68 -4.43 -17.53
C ASP A 273 -13.60 -2.94 -17.11
N VAL A 274 -13.04 -2.66 -15.92
CA VAL A 274 -12.92 -1.29 -15.33
C VAL A 274 -11.49 -0.78 -15.39
N VAL A 275 -10.51 -1.65 -15.21
CA VAL A 275 -9.07 -1.36 -15.15
C VAL A 275 -8.36 -1.90 -16.39
#